data_b4a40402b9b4206856e0c1a9f860af33
#
_entry.id   b4a40402b9b4206856e0c1a9f860af33
#
_cell.length_a   1.000
_cell.length_b   1.000
_cell.length_c   1.000
_cell.angle_alpha   90.00
_cell.angle_beta   90.00
_cell.angle_gamma   90.00
#
_symmetry.space_group_name_H-M   'P 1'
#
loop_
_entity.id
_entity.type
_entity.pdbx_description
1 polymer ?
#
loop_
_entity_poly.entity_id
_entity_poly.type
_entity_poly.pdbx_seq_one_letter_code
_entity_poly.pdbx_strand_id
1 'polypeptide(L)'
;ILAEMESDMQNKGVSILDGQDAFRLYDTYGFPMDLTREILEEKGYQIDEEGFAKEMEEQRTRARSSRETTNYMGADATVYDQIDPSVTTEFDGYDKLTLESEISVLTTEEELTDSLMEGQRGTIITKVTPFYGTMGGQQGDVGVISSDQGSFQVEDTIHLRGGKVGHVGIMTGGMLKAGDTVTLCVDREKRLDTAKNHSATHLLQKALKTVLGSHVEQKGSLVTPDRLRFDFAHFQAMTEEEIARTEALVN
;
A
#
# COMPACT_ATOMS: atom_id res chain seq x y z
N ILE A 1 -13.26 12.55 -28.88
CA ILE A 1 -12.34 11.40 -28.92
C ILE A 1 -13.09 10.14 -29.34
N LEU A 2 -14.13 9.65 -28.65
CA LEU A 2 -14.90 8.48 -29.07
C LEU A 2 -15.51 8.69 -30.46
N ALA A 3 -16.10 9.86 -30.73
CA ALA A 3 -16.65 10.21 -32.05
C ALA A 3 -15.56 10.29 -33.17
N GLU A 4 -14.34 10.65 -32.84
CA GLU A 4 -13.21 10.62 -33.76
C GLU A 4 -12.80 9.18 -34.09
N MET A 5 -12.74 8.31 -33.07
CA MET A 5 -12.47 6.89 -33.24
C MET A 5 -13.55 6.22 -34.08
N GLU A 6 -14.83 6.54 -33.85
CA GLU A 6 -15.93 6.08 -34.68
C GLU A 6 -15.79 6.51 -36.15
N SER A 7 -15.42 7.76 -36.38
CA SER A 7 -15.19 8.27 -37.75
C SER A 7 -14.02 7.54 -38.41
N ASP A 8 -12.97 7.26 -37.68
CA ASP A 8 -11.82 6.49 -38.17
C ASP A 8 -12.21 5.03 -38.50
N MET A 9 -13.02 4.42 -37.65
CA MET A 9 -13.55 3.06 -37.91
C MET A 9 -14.41 3.02 -39.19
N GLN A 10 -15.28 4.00 -39.39
CA GLN A 10 -16.07 4.14 -40.61
C GLN A 10 -15.18 4.29 -41.83
N ASN A 11 -14.20 5.17 -41.78
CA ASN A 11 -13.27 5.42 -42.88
C ASN A 11 -12.44 4.17 -43.24
N LYS A 12 -12.09 3.35 -42.23
CA LYS A 12 -11.34 2.09 -42.41
C LYS A 12 -12.22 0.90 -42.72
N GLY A 13 -13.56 1.02 -42.63
CA GLY A 13 -14.48 -0.05 -42.86
C GLY A 13 -14.41 -1.19 -41.82
N VAL A 14 -14.00 -0.86 -40.60
CA VAL A 14 -13.90 -1.83 -39.48
C VAL A 14 -15.08 -1.65 -38.53
N SER A 15 -15.59 -2.77 -38.02
CA SER A 15 -16.73 -2.81 -37.09
C SER A 15 -16.35 -3.12 -35.66
N ILE A 16 -15.07 -3.31 -35.38
CA ILE A 16 -14.54 -3.64 -34.04
C ILE A 16 -13.56 -2.55 -33.64
N LEU A 17 -13.79 -1.91 -32.48
CA LEU A 17 -12.83 -1.00 -31.86
C LEU A 17 -11.68 -1.81 -31.28
N ASP A 18 -10.45 -1.43 -31.66
CA ASP A 18 -9.23 -2.07 -31.18
C ASP A 18 -9.11 -1.96 -29.65
N GLY A 19 -8.62 -3.03 -29.02
CA GLY A 19 -8.47 -3.11 -27.57
C GLY A 19 -7.56 -2.04 -26.97
N GLN A 20 -6.55 -1.60 -27.73
CA GLN A 20 -5.64 -0.53 -27.32
C GLN A 20 -6.35 0.83 -27.31
N ASP A 21 -7.20 1.11 -28.30
CA ASP A 21 -7.99 2.34 -28.35
C ASP A 21 -9.06 2.35 -27.26
N ALA A 22 -9.71 1.21 -26.99
CA ALA A 22 -10.63 1.05 -25.86
C ALA A 22 -9.92 1.24 -24.51
N PHE A 23 -8.74 0.69 -24.36
CA PHE A 23 -7.91 0.88 -23.17
C PHE A 23 -7.50 2.35 -23.00
N ARG A 24 -7.14 3.04 -24.06
CA ARG A 24 -6.79 4.47 -24.04
C ARG A 24 -7.98 5.34 -23.58
N LEU A 25 -9.20 5.01 -24.01
CA LEU A 25 -10.42 5.68 -23.51
C LEU A 25 -10.58 5.50 -22.00
N TYR A 26 -10.35 4.30 -21.52
CA TYR A 26 -10.45 3.97 -20.10
C TYR A 26 -9.33 4.61 -19.25
N ASP A 27 -8.07 4.38 -19.62
CA ASP A 27 -6.90 4.75 -18.81
C ASP A 27 -6.58 6.26 -18.85
N THR A 28 -6.65 6.85 -20.05
CA THR A 28 -6.25 8.25 -20.28
C THR A 28 -7.39 9.23 -20.05
N TYR A 29 -8.61 8.84 -20.45
CA TYR A 29 -9.76 9.73 -20.43
C TYR A 29 -10.80 9.37 -19.36
N GLY A 30 -10.55 8.31 -18.60
CA GLY A 30 -11.44 7.87 -17.51
C GLY A 30 -12.81 7.39 -17.98
N PHE A 31 -12.93 6.97 -19.26
CA PHE A 31 -14.20 6.58 -19.84
C PHE A 31 -14.48 5.10 -19.57
N PRO A 32 -15.54 4.74 -18.81
CA PRO A 32 -15.79 3.37 -18.42
C PRO A 32 -16.00 2.43 -19.61
N MET A 33 -15.43 1.22 -19.55
CA MET A 33 -15.52 0.21 -20.59
C MET A 33 -16.98 -0.16 -20.92
N ASP A 34 -17.81 -0.29 -19.88
CA ASP A 34 -19.23 -0.65 -20.07
C ASP A 34 -19.99 0.43 -20.83
N LEU A 35 -19.70 1.71 -20.59
CA LEU A 35 -20.28 2.83 -21.32
C LEU A 35 -19.78 2.89 -22.76
N THR A 36 -18.47 2.59 -22.98
CA THR A 36 -17.90 2.49 -24.33
C THR A 36 -18.61 1.41 -25.12
N ARG A 37 -18.86 0.25 -24.50
CA ARG A 37 -19.58 -0.88 -25.11
C ARG A 37 -21.01 -0.48 -25.50
N GLU A 38 -21.78 0.08 -24.57
CA GLU A 38 -23.15 0.47 -24.78
C GLU A 38 -23.29 1.44 -25.96
N ILE A 39 -22.46 2.49 -26.00
CA ILE A 39 -22.49 3.49 -27.08
C ILE A 39 -22.12 2.89 -28.45
N LEU A 40 -21.15 1.98 -28.49
CA LEU A 40 -20.71 1.35 -29.74
C LEU A 40 -21.71 0.30 -30.23
N GLU A 41 -22.32 -0.48 -29.35
CA GLU A 41 -23.35 -1.48 -29.68
C GLU A 41 -24.59 -0.81 -30.25
N GLU A 42 -25.03 0.35 -29.71
CA GLU A 42 -26.14 1.13 -30.28
C GLU A 42 -25.90 1.53 -31.75
N LYS A 43 -24.63 1.65 -32.15
CA LYS A 43 -24.22 2.02 -33.50
C LYS A 43 -23.81 0.82 -34.36
N GLY A 44 -23.93 -0.39 -33.83
CA GLY A 44 -23.62 -1.65 -34.54
C GLY A 44 -22.13 -1.99 -34.57
N TYR A 45 -21.32 -1.38 -33.67
CA TYR A 45 -19.91 -1.69 -33.49
C TYR A 45 -19.68 -2.61 -32.28
N GLN A 46 -18.54 -3.27 -32.25
CA GLN A 46 -18.08 -4.14 -31.15
C GLN A 46 -16.74 -3.63 -30.60
N ILE A 47 -16.29 -4.21 -29.50
CA ILE A 47 -14.98 -3.93 -28.90
C ILE A 47 -14.16 -5.21 -28.87
N ASP A 48 -12.85 -5.10 -29.11
CA ASP A 48 -11.88 -6.16 -28.85
C ASP A 48 -11.61 -6.25 -27.36
N GLU A 49 -12.46 -7.02 -26.65
CA GLU A 49 -12.35 -7.22 -25.20
C GLU A 49 -11.10 -7.98 -24.79
N GLU A 50 -10.60 -8.90 -25.64
CA GLU A 50 -9.36 -9.64 -25.37
C GLU A 50 -8.15 -8.70 -25.44
N GLY A 51 -8.08 -7.84 -26.45
CA GLY A 51 -7.07 -6.80 -26.57
C GLY A 51 -7.12 -5.81 -25.42
N PHE A 52 -8.30 -5.37 -25.01
CA PHE A 52 -8.47 -4.51 -23.82
C PHE A 52 -7.96 -5.18 -22.54
N ALA A 53 -8.33 -6.46 -22.31
CA ALA A 53 -7.90 -7.22 -21.14
C ALA A 53 -6.35 -7.39 -21.10
N LYS A 54 -5.74 -7.59 -22.27
CA LYS A 54 -4.28 -7.66 -22.40
C LYS A 54 -3.61 -6.34 -22.04
N GLU A 55 -4.08 -5.22 -22.56
CA GLU A 55 -3.53 -3.88 -22.22
C GLU A 55 -3.70 -3.56 -20.73
N MET A 56 -4.84 -3.94 -20.12
CA MET A 56 -5.08 -3.83 -18.68
C MET A 56 -4.06 -4.64 -17.86
N GLU A 57 -3.74 -5.86 -18.29
CA GLU A 57 -2.74 -6.67 -17.58
C GLU A 57 -1.32 -6.15 -17.78
N GLU A 58 -1.00 -5.63 -18.96
CA GLU A 58 0.27 -4.96 -19.23
C GLU A 58 0.42 -3.68 -18.39
N GLN A 59 -0.66 -2.89 -18.24
CA GLN A 59 -0.68 -1.73 -17.38
C GLN A 59 -0.49 -2.12 -15.91
N ARG A 60 -1.19 -3.16 -15.45
CA ARG A 60 -1.01 -3.70 -14.09
C ARG A 60 0.43 -4.15 -13.85
N THR A 61 1.03 -4.80 -14.84
CA THR A 61 2.43 -5.24 -14.78
C THR A 61 3.37 -4.06 -14.77
N ARG A 62 3.17 -3.04 -15.62
CA ARG A 62 3.93 -1.78 -15.60
C ARG A 62 3.76 -1.02 -14.28
N ALA A 63 2.54 -0.95 -13.75
CA ALA A 63 2.26 -0.34 -12.45
C ALA A 63 2.87 -1.12 -11.28
N ARG A 64 2.97 -2.45 -11.39
CA ARG A 64 3.72 -3.28 -10.44
C ARG A 64 5.22 -3.00 -10.55
N SER A 65 5.80 -3.03 -11.74
CA SER A 65 7.23 -2.78 -11.95
C SER A 65 7.65 -1.33 -11.62
N SER A 66 6.81 -0.34 -11.85
CA SER A 66 7.07 1.04 -11.40
C SER A 66 6.93 1.23 -9.88
N ARG A 67 6.24 0.32 -9.19
CA ARG A 67 6.21 0.24 -7.72
C ARG A 67 7.40 -0.52 -7.15
N GLU A 68 8.13 -1.27 -7.98
CA GLU A 68 9.35 -2.01 -7.60
C GLU A 68 10.53 -1.09 -7.24
N THR A 69 10.47 0.19 -7.58
CA THR A 69 11.42 1.20 -7.08
C THR A 69 11.04 1.77 -5.71
N THR A 70 9.88 1.43 -5.19
CA THR A 70 9.49 1.68 -3.81
C THR A 70 9.26 0.33 -3.14
N ASN A 71 10.12 -0.03 -2.22
CA ASN A 71 10.21 -1.26 -1.41
C ASN A 71 8.88 -1.84 -0.90
N TYR A 72 7.99 -2.26 -1.80
CA TYR A 72 6.75 -2.93 -1.46
C TYR A 72 6.61 -4.22 -2.27
N MET A 73 7.06 -5.34 -1.65
CA MET A 73 6.77 -6.74 -2.00
C MET A 73 6.73 -7.09 -3.49
N GLY A 74 7.87 -7.13 -4.17
CA GLY A 74 7.88 -7.66 -5.52
C GLY A 74 9.24 -7.73 -6.19
N ALA A 75 9.75 -8.91 -6.28
CA ALA A 75 10.33 -9.56 -7.45
C ALA A 75 11.78 -9.30 -7.89
N ASP A 76 12.57 -8.44 -7.33
CA ASP A 76 14.02 -8.63 -7.40
C ASP A 76 14.49 -9.34 -6.14
N ALA A 77 15.44 -10.28 -6.27
CA ALA A 77 16.03 -10.95 -5.13
C ALA A 77 16.61 -9.90 -4.16
N THR A 78 15.82 -9.58 -3.15
CA THR A 78 16.23 -8.62 -2.13
C THR A 78 17.13 -9.30 -1.13
N VAL A 79 17.89 -8.54 -0.38
CA VAL A 79 18.68 -9.06 0.76
C VAL A 79 17.83 -9.96 1.67
N TYR A 80 16.53 -9.71 1.77
CA TYR A 80 15.60 -10.47 2.62
C TYR A 80 15.34 -11.91 2.14
N ASP A 81 15.54 -12.22 0.86
CA ASP A 81 15.40 -13.58 0.32
C ASP A 81 16.55 -14.51 0.77
N GLN A 82 17.64 -13.94 1.27
CA GLN A 82 18.78 -14.67 1.83
C GLN A 82 18.56 -15.06 3.31
N ILE A 83 17.53 -14.52 3.95
CA ILE A 83 17.23 -14.79 5.36
C ILE A 83 16.70 -16.23 5.49
N ASP A 84 17.23 -16.97 6.46
CA ASP A 84 16.79 -18.34 6.76
C ASP A 84 15.24 -18.38 6.88
N PRO A 85 14.58 -19.28 6.13
CA PRO A 85 13.13 -19.43 6.18
C PRO A 85 12.57 -19.77 7.56
N SER A 86 13.36 -20.34 8.46
CA SER A 86 12.95 -20.66 9.82
C SER A 86 12.83 -19.45 10.74
N VAL A 87 13.44 -18.32 10.36
CA VAL A 87 13.29 -17.06 11.11
C VAL A 87 11.87 -16.56 10.96
N THR A 88 11.23 -16.26 12.08
CA THR A 88 9.89 -15.65 12.17
C THR A 88 9.87 -14.58 13.24
N THR A 89 8.91 -13.67 13.17
CA THR A 89 8.68 -12.64 14.19
C THR A 89 7.29 -12.80 14.76
N GLU A 90 7.17 -12.88 16.08
CA GLU A 90 5.89 -12.82 16.77
C GLU A 90 5.48 -11.36 16.99
N PHE A 91 4.25 -10.99 16.62
CA PHE A 91 3.71 -9.66 16.88
C PHE A 91 3.00 -9.63 18.24
N ASP A 92 3.49 -8.80 19.17
CA ASP A 92 2.91 -8.60 20.52
C ASP A 92 2.73 -7.10 20.80
N GLY A 93 2.02 -6.42 19.91
CA GLY A 93 1.85 -4.96 19.90
C GLY A 93 0.41 -4.48 20.05
N TYR A 94 -0.55 -5.35 20.40
CA TYR A 94 -1.93 -4.91 20.63
C TYR A 94 -2.06 -4.08 21.91
N ASP A 95 -1.44 -4.56 22.99
CA ASP A 95 -1.51 -3.92 24.31
C ASP A 95 -0.16 -3.35 24.78
N LYS A 96 0.93 -3.65 24.05
CA LYS A 96 2.29 -3.25 24.40
C LYS A 96 2.86 -2.30 23.35
N LEU A 97 3.46 -1.23 23.83
CA LEU A 97 4.24 -0.30 23.00
C LEU A 97 5.75 -0.44 23.22
N THR A 98 6.12 -1.17 24.28
CA THR A 98 7.52 -1.42 24.63
C THR A 98 7.68 -2.87 25.09
N LEU A 99 8.68 -3.55 24.58
CA LEU A 99 9.09 -4.89 25.04
C LEU A 99 10.57 -5.14 24.77
N GLU A 100 11.13 -6.15 25.43
CA GLU A 100 12.48 -6.65 25.15
C GLU A 100 12.42 -7.84 24.21
N SER A 101 13.36 -7.92 23.27
CA SER A 101 13.49 -9.03 22.34
C SER A 101 14.93 -9.22 21.89
N GLU A 102 15.25 -10.40 21.38
CA GLU A 102 16.53 -10.71 20.79
C GLU A 102 16.54 -10.38 19.29
N ILE A 103 17.61 -9.78 18.81
CA ILE A 103 17.85 -9.55 17.37
C ILE A 103 18.13 -10.90 16.71
N SER A 104 17.27 -11.31 15.77
CA SER A 104 17.45 -12.53 15.02
C SER A 104 18.34 -12.34 13.79
N VAL A 105 18.15 -11.21 13.06
CA VAL A 105 18.86 -10.92 11.81
C VAL A 105 19.07 -9.41 11.69
N LEU A 106 20.20 -9.05 11.14
CA LEU A 106 20.54 -7.69 10.70
C LEU A 106 20.85 -7.69 9.21
N THR A 107 20.42 -6.66 8.50
CA THR A 107 20.83 -6.42 7.11
C THR A 107 21.27 -4.98 6.94
N THR A 108 22.21 -4.75 6.03
CA THR A 108 22.33 -3.45 5.34
C THR A 108 21.29 -3.38 4.22
N GLU A 109 21.36 -2.39 3.34
CA GLU A 109 20.51 -2.33 2.14
C GLU A 109 20.87 -3.42 1.11
N GLU A 110 22.10 -3.95 1.16
CA GLU A 110 22.65 -4.84 0.14
C GLU A 110 22.92 -6.27 0.63
N GLU A 111 23.24 -6.47 1.92
CA GLU A 111 23.69 -7.77 2.43
C GLU A 111 23.23 -8.06 3.87
N LEU A 112 23.22 -9.34 4.25
CA LEU A 112 23.14 -9.77 5.64
C LEU A 112 24.41 -9.36 6.38
N THR A 113 24.27 -8.92 7.61
CA THR A 113 25.42 -8.52 8.44
C THR A 113 25.27 -9.02 9.86
N ASP A 114 26.40 -9.23 10.54
CA ASP A 114 26.41 -9.59 11.96
C ASP A 114 26.25 -8.37 12.89
N SER A 115 26.45 -7.16 12.35
CA SER A 115 26.36 -5.92 13.16
C SER A 115 25.99 -4.71 12.29
N LEU A 116 25.31 -3.73 12.91
CA LEU A 116 25.10 -2.38 12.37
C LEU A 116 25.76 -1.36 13.28
N MET A 117 26.48 -0.39 12.70
CA MET A 117 27.20 0.67 13.38
C MET A 117 26.53 2.03 13.14
N GLU A 118 26.85 2.99 13.99
CA GLU A 118 26.38 4.37 13.89
C GLU A 118 26.49 4.92 12.45
N GLY A 119 25.41 5.54 11.98
CA GLY A 119 25.26 6.09 10.63
C GLY A 119 24.89 5.06 9.55
N GLN A 120 24.93 3.77 9.82
CA GLN A 120 24.51 2.75 8.86
C GLN A 120 22.99 2.63 8.82
N ARG A 121 22.47 2.52 7.59
CA ARG A 121 21.09 2.16 7.32
C ARG A 121 20.96 0.64 7.19
N GLY A 122 19.81 0.12 7.60
CA GLY A 122 19.57 -1.30 7.50
C GLY A 122 18.21 -1.72 8.03
N THR A 123 18.07 -3.02 8.23
CA THR A 123 16.86 -3.62 8.78
C THR A 123 17.20 -4.53 9.95
N ILE A 124 16.48 -4.37 11.04
CA ILE A 124 16.55 -5.24 12.22
C ILE A 124 15.32 -6.15 12.25
N ILE A 125 15.54 -7.45 12.41
CA ILE A 125 14.50 -8.45 12.60
C ILE A 125 14.68 -9.05 13.99
N THR A 126 13.63 -9.06 14.80
CA THR A 126 13.62 -9.58 16.15
C THR A 126 12.69 -10.79 16.31
N LYS A 127 12.87 -11.57 17.36
CA LYS A 127 11.99 -12.72 17.66
C LYS A 127 10.55 -12.29 17.95
N VAL A 128 10.39 -11.20 18.70
CA VAL A 128 9.10 -10.63 19.07
C VAL A 128 9.15 -9.13 18.82
N THR A 129 8.04 -8.52 18.39
CA THR A 129 7.97 -7.09 18.15
C THR A 129 6.64 -6.48 18.58
N PRO A 130 6.63 -5.25 19.17
CA PRO A 130 5.42 -4.48 19.37
C PRO A 130 5.07 -3.60 18.15
N PHE A 131 5.95 -3.53 17.13
CA PHE A 131 5.79 -2.69 15.95
C PHE A 131 4.83 -3.32 14.96
N TYR A 132 3.79 -2.60 14.58
CA TYR A 132 2.87 -3.01 13.52
C TYR A 132 3.52 -2.78 12.15
N GLY A 133 3.63 -3.83 11.36
CA GLY A 133 4.12 -3.73 9.98
C GLY A 133 3.06 -3.18 9.04
N THR A 134 3.49 -2.42 8.03
CA THR A 134 2.62 -1.87 6.99
C THR A 134 1.73 -2.96 6.38
N MET A 135 0.41 -2.80 6.51
CA MET A 135 -0.57 -3.75 5.95
C MET A 135 -1.92 -3.04 5.73
N GLY A 136 -2.65 -3.46 4.68
CA GLY A 136 -4.03 -3.01 4.44
C GLY A 136 -4.20 -1.51 4.24
N GLY A 137 -3.14 -0.80 3.81
CA GLY A 137 -3.13 0.66 3.64
C GLY A 137 -2.79 1.43 4.92
N GLN A 138 -2.57 0.77 6.06
CA GLN A 138 -2.05 1.40 7.26
C GLN A 138 -0.52 1.43 7.20
N GLN A 139 0.07 2.59 7.45
CA GLN A 139 1.51 2.78 7.59
C GLN A 139 2.06 1.99 8.78
N GLY A 140 3.26 1.44 8.62
CA GLY A 140 4.00 0.78 9.68
C GLY A 140 4.38 1.73 10.82
N ASP A 141 4.59 1.16 11.99
CA ASP A 141 5.04 1.93 13.13
C ASP A 141 6.46 2.41 12.98
N VAL A 142 6.74 3.49 13.65
CA VAL A 142 8.08 4.04 13.85
C VAL A 142 8.41 4.08 15.33
N GLY A 143 9.69 4.24 15.66
CA GLY A 143 10.12 4.29 17.05
C GLY A 143 11.61 4.03 17.21
N VAL A 144 12.01 3.42 18.29
CA VAL A 144 13.44 3.19 18.63
C VAL A 144 13.66 1.74 19.06
N ILE A 145 14.74 1.15 18.61
CA ILE A 145 15.29 -0.11 19.12
C ILE A 145 16.64 0.22 19.75
N SER A 146 16.82 -0.14 21.02
CA SER A 146 18.02 0.25 21.74
C SER A 146 18.51 -0.80 22.74
N SER A 147 19.80 -0.74 23.05
CA SER A 147 20.46 -1.42 24.16
C SER A 147 21.50 -0.50 24.79
N ASP A 148 22.24 -0.99 25.77
CA ASP A 148 23.38 -0.26 26.34
C ASP A 148 24.50 -0.03 25.32
N GLN A 149 24.51 -0.78 24.21
CA GLN A 149 25.57 -0.75 23.19
C GLN A 149 25.25 0.15 22.01
N GLY A 150 23.97 0.43 21.75
CA GLY A 150 23.59 1.21 20.59
C GLY A 150 22.11 1.53 20.51
N SER A 151 21.79 2.44 19.58
CA SER A 151 20.44 2.92 19.32
C SER A 151 20.16 2.97 17.83
N PHE A 152 18.99 2.47 17.43
CA PHE A 152 18.52 2.40 16.07
C PHE A 152 17.16 3.11 15.96
N GLN A 153 17.08 4.11 15.09
CA GLN A 153 15.84 4.81 14.79
C GLN A 153 15.07 4.03 13.73
N VAL A 154 13.91 3.49 14.09
CA VAL A 154 12.98 2.84 13.15
C VAL A 154 12.19 3.92 12.42
N GLU A 155 12.32 3.96 11.11
CA GLU A 155 11.64 4.89 10.21
C GLU A 155 10.43 4.26 9.51
N ASP A 156 10.44 2.93 9.36
CA ASP A 156 9.32 2.14 8.83
C ASP A 156 9.36 0.71 9.36
N THR A 157 8.21 0.07 9.40
CA THR A 157 8.07 -1.34 9.76
C THR A 157 7.34 -2.07 8.66
N ILE A 158 7.93 -3.12 8.11
CA ILE A 158 7.46 -3.85 6.95
C ILE A 158 7.22 -5.33 7.24
N HIS A 159 6.25 -5.93 6.57
CA HIS A 159 6.11 -7.37 6.53
C HIS A 159 7.01 -7.98 5.45
N LEU A 160 7.78 -8.98 5.84
CA LEU A 160 8.63 -9.77 4.95
C LEU A 160 8.03 -11.16 4.75
N ARG A 161 8.47 -11.86 3.70
CA ARG A 161 8.03 -13.24 3.43
C ARG A 161 8.37 -14.17 4.60
N GLY A 162 7.50 -15.17 4.83
CA GLY A 162 7.73 -16.18 5.88
C GLY A 162 7.43 -15.67 7.30
N GLY A 163 6.56 -14.70 7.47
CA GLY A 163 6.11 -14.24 8.79
C GLY A 163 7.15 -13.43 9.57
N LYS A 164 8.04 -12.75 8.86
CA LYS A 164 9.05 -11.86 9.46
C LYS A 164 8.54 -10.43 9.46
N VAL A 165 8.95 -9.65 10.45
CA VAL A 165 8.75 -8.19 10.53
C VAL A 165 10.12 -7.52 10.51
N GLY A 166 10.34 -6.65 9.52
CA GLY A 166 11.57 -5.88 9.37
C GLY A 166 11.38 -4.45 9.88
N HIS A 167 12.23 -4.03 10.78
CA HIS A 167 12.31 -2.65 11.26
C HIS A 167 13.37 -1.93 10.43
N VAL A 168 12.94 -1.10 9.50
CA VAL A 168 13.82 -0.37 8.57
C VAL A 168 14.19 0.98 9.18
N GLY A 169 15.47 1.35 9.11
CA GLY A 169 15.89 2.63 9.68
C GLY A 169 17.41 2.85 9.66
N ILE A 170 17.89 3.57 10.66
CA ILE A 170 19.29 4.01 10.76
C ILE A 170 19.82 3.88 12.20
N MET A 171 21.05 3.45 12.33
CA MET A 171 21.78 3.49 13.61
C MET A 171 22.11 4.93 13.98
N THR A 172 21.60 5.39 15.11
CA THR A 172 21.80 6.76 15.63
C THR A 172 22.93 6.87 16.64
N GLY A 173 23.46 5.75 17.10
CA GLY A 173 24.60 5.71 18.01
C GLY A 173 25.05 4.29 18.32
N GLY A 174 26.33 4.10 18.55
CA GLY A 174 26.91 2.83 18.97
C GLY A 174 26.84 1.72 17.93
N MET A 175 26.60 0.49 18.39
CA MET A 175 26.56 -0.71 17.54
C MET A 175 25.57 -1.72 18.11
N LEU A 176 24.80 -2.38 17.25
CA LEU A 176 23.95 -3.52 17.57
C LEU A 176 24.39 -4.77 16.78
N LYS A 177 24.30 -5.94 17.38
CA LYS A 177 24.70 -7.23 16.80
C LYS A 177 23.56 -8.24 16.78
N ALA A 178 23.63 -9.18 15.86
CA ALA A 178 22.78 -10.36 15.92
C ALA A 178 22.97 -11.12 17.24
N GLY A 179 21.86 -11.51 17.87
CA GLY A 179 21.85 -12.14 19.19
C GLY A 179 21.77 -11.16 20.37
N ASP A 180 21.93 -9.85 20.16
CA ASP A 180 21.78 -8.86 21.24
C ASP A 180 20.32 -8.81 21.72
N THR A 181 20.15 -8.64 23.03
CA THR A 181 18.85 -8.30 23.63
C THR A 181 18.67 -6.79 23.56
N VAL A 182 17.56 -6.36 22.99
CA VAL A 182 17.23 -4.95 22.77
C VAL A 182 15.84 -4.62 23.30
N THR A 183 15.66 -3.37 23.70
CA THR A 183 14.34 -2.81 24.00
C THR A 183 13.78 -2.17 22.74
N LEU A 184 12.60 -2.62 22.33
CA LEU A 184 11.81 -2.06 21.24
C LEU A 184 10.79 -1.10 21.84
N CYS A 185 10.76 0.14 21.36
CA CYS A 185 9.85 1.18 21.84
C CYS A 185 9.17 1.87 20.66
N VAL A 186 7.86 1.62 20.51
CA VAL A 186 7.03 2.26 19.47
C VAL A 186 6.77 3.72 19.83
N ASP A 187 6.78 4.60 18.83
CA ASP A 187 6.32 5.99 19.00
C ASP A 187 4.81 5.99 19.30
N ARG A 188 4.53 6.27 20.60
CA ARG A 188 3.17 6.22 21.13
C ARG A 188 2.23 7.21 20.47
N GLU A 189 2.69 8.44 20.19
CA GLU A 189 1.85 9.50 19.63
C GLU A 189 1.43 9.13 18.22
N LYS A 190 2.39 8.76 17.38
CA LYS A 190 2.11 8.34 16.00
C LYS A 190 1.22 7.10 15.93
N ARG A 191 1.45 6.10 16.79
CA ARG A 191 0.59 4.91 16.87
C ARG A 191 -0.86 5.28 17.22
N LEU A 192 -1.06 6.15 18.21
CA LEU A 192 -2.40 6.56 18.61
C LEU A 192 -3.11 7.38 17.54
N ASP A 193 -2.40 8.28 16.86
CA ASP A 193 -2.97 9.07 15.78
C ASP A 193 -3.31 8.21 14.58
N THR A 194 -2.45 7.25 14.23
CA THR A 194 -2.78 6.22 13.22
C THR A 194 -4.02 5.42 13.61
N ALA A 195 -4.15 5.00 14.87
CA ALA A 195 -5.31 4.24 15.35
C ALA A 195 -6.61 5.06 15.28
N LYS A 196 -6.56 6.37 15.58
CA LYS A 196 -7.70 7.28 15.40
C LYS A 196 -8.10 7.38 13.93
N ASN A 197 -7.13 7.60 13.04
CA ASN A 197 -7.38 7.69 11.60
C ASN A 197 -7.88 6.36 11.01
N HIS A 198 -7.41 5.22 11.51
CA HIS A 198 -7.95 3.91 11.15
C HIS A 198 -9.43 3.78 11.54
N SER A 199 -9.77 4.14 12.78
CA SER A 199 -11.17 4.13 13.24
C SER A 199 -12.03 5.10 12.44
N ALA A 200 -11.53 6.33 12.17
CA ALA A 200 -12.21 7.32 11.34
C ALA A 200 -12.47 6.81 9.92
N THR A 201 -11.57 5.99 9.35
CA THR A 201 -11.79 5.37 8.04
C THR A 201 -13.01 4.46 8.03
N HIS A 202 -13.23 3.66 9.07
CA HIS A 202 -14.43 2.81 9.19
C HIS A 202 -15.70 3.64 9.37
N LEU A 203 -15.66 4.71 10.17
CA LEU A 203 -16.78 5.64 10.32
C LEU A 203 -17.11 6.32 9.00
N LEU A 204 -16.11 6.81 8.29
CA LEU A 204 -16.26 7.43 6.97
C LEU A 204 -16.89 6.45 5.96
N GLN A 205 -16.42 5.21 5.89
CA GLN A 205 -17.01 4.18 5.01
C GLN A 205 -18.49 3.98 5.32
N LYS A 206 -18.84 3.88 6.61
CA LYS A 206 -20.23 3.71 7.03
C LYS A 206 -21.10 4.93 6.69
N ALA A 207 -20.58 6.14 6.91
CA ALA A 207 -21.25 7.40 6.59
C ALA A 207 -21.50 7.53 5.08
N LEU A 208 -20.48 7.28 4.25
CA LEU A 208 -20.59 7.29 2.79
C LEU A 208 -21.66 6.30 2.29
N LYS A 209 -21.66 5.06 2.80
CA LYS A 209 -22.72 4.08 2.45
C LYS A 209 -24.12 4.53 2.90
N THR A 210 -24.21 5.26 3.99
CA THR A 210 -25.50 5.77 4.50
C THR A 210 -26.02 6.93 3.67
N VAL A 211 -25.15 7.81 3.19
CA VAL A 211 -25.51 9.03 2.43
C VAL A 211 -25.69 8.73 0.96
N LEU A 212 -24.77 7.98 0.34
CA LEU A 212 -24.68 7.76 -1.11
C LEU A 212 -25.33 6.45 -1.55
N GLY A 213 -25.41 5.45 -0.65
CA GLY A 213 -26.01 4.15 -0.95
C GLY A 213 -25.05 2.97 -0.85
N SER A 214 -25.61 1.77 -0.94
CA SER A 214 -24.89 0.50 -0.72
C SER A 214 -23.82 0.16 -1.76
N HIS A 215 -23.88 0.81 -2.94
CA HIS A 215 -22.91 0.64 -4.04
C HIS A 215 -21.52 1.19 -3.71
N VAL A 216 -21.39 2.02 -2.66
CA VAL A 216 -20.09 2.54 -2.22
C VAL A 216 -19.22 1.39 -1.72
N GLU A 217 -18.19 1.08 -2.49
CA GLU A 217 -17.20 0.05 -2.17
C GLU A 217 -15.82 0.67 -2.08
N GLN A 218 -15.05 0.24 -1.09
CA GLN A 218 -13.65 0.63 -0.95
C GLN A 218 -12.84 0.12 -2.15
N LYS A 219 -12.06 1.01 -2.76
CA LYS A 219 -11.10 0.69 -3.82
C LYS A 219 -9.65 0.83 -3.34
N GLY A 220 -9.42 1.64 -2.32
CA GLY A 220 -8.13 1.82 -1.68
C GLY A 220 -8.27 2.56 -0.36
N SER A 221 -7.22 2.51 0.46
CA SER A 221 -7.09 3.33 1.66
C SER A 221 -5.63 3.63 1.96
N LEU A 222 -5.40 4.75 2.61
CA LEU A 222 -4.13 5.08 3.23
C LEU A 222 -4.42 5.65 4.61
N VAL A 223 -3.79 5.09 5.63
CA VAL A 223 -3.91 5.51 7.02
C VAL A 223 -2.53 5.81 7.57
N THR A 224 -2.29 7.06 7.92
CA THR A 224 -1.04 7.57 8.49
C THR A 224 -1.35 8.32 9.78
N PRO A 225 -0.35 8.70 10.60
CA PRO A 225 -0.58 9.56 11.76
C PRO A 225 -1.25 10.89 11.40
N ASP A 226 -0.89 11.47 10.25
CA ASP A 226 -1.29 12.83 9.87
C ASP A 226 -2.64 12.88 9.15
N ARG A 227 -3.03 11.79 8.46
CA ARG A 227 -4.22 11.77 7.61
C ARG A 227 -4.69 10.37 7.26
N LEU A 228 -5.95 10.29 6.85
CA LEU A 228 -6.47 9.15 6.11
C LEU A 228 -6.83 9.54 4.67
N ARG A 229 -6.76 8.59 3.75
CA ARG A 229 -7.36 8.65 2.43
C ARG A 229 -8.24 7.42 2.24
N PHE A 230 -9.42 7.62 1.71
CA PHE A 230 -10.35 6.54 1.42
C PHE A 230 -10.83 6.67 -0.02
N ASP A 231 -10.41 5.76 -0.87
CA ASP A 231 -10.78 5.71 -2.29
C ASP A 231 -11.99 4.79 -2.43
N PHE A 232 -13.06 5.26 -3.07
CA PHE A 232 -14.29 4.50 -3.20
C PHE A 232 -14.94 4.69 -4.57
N ALA A 233 -15.77 3.70 -4.98
CA ALA A 233 -16.54 3.79 -6.20
C ALA A 233 -17.81 4.60 -6.00
N HIS A 234 -18.04 5.59 -6.87
CA HIS A 234 -19.28 6.35 -6.95
C HIS A 234 -19.49 6.83 -8.39
N PHE A 235 -20.75 7.02 -8.79
CA PHE A 235 -21.11 7.30 -10.19
C PHE A 235 -20.83 8.74 -10.62
N GLN A 236 -20.75 9.66 -9.68
CA GLN A 236 -20.56 11.10 -9.92
C GLN A 236 -19.84 11.78 -8.76
N ALA A 237 -19.42 13.02 -8.93
CA ALA A 237 -18.90 13.81 -7.84
C ALA A 237 -19.96 14.04 -6.75
N MET A 238 -19.54 13.96 -5.48
CA MET A 238 -20.42 14.25 -4.35
C MET A 238 -20.85 15.72 -4.39
N THR A 239 -22.12 15.96 -4.07
CA THR A 239 -22.64 17.31 -3.87
C THR A 239 -22.20 17.88 -2.52
N GLU A 240 -22.26 19.19 -2.36
CA GLU A 240 -21.94 19.86 -1.09
C GLU A 240 -22.84 19.38 0.07
N GLU A 241 -24.12 19.08 -0.22
CA GLU A 241 -25.05 18.54 0.77
C GLU A 241 -24.66 17.12 1.20
N GLU A 242 -24.27 16.25 0.28
CA GLU A 242 -23.80 14.89 0.58
C GLU A 242 -22.52 14.90 1.39
N ILE A 243 -21.60 15.81 1.08
CA ILE A 243 -20.36 16.01 1.86
C ILE A 243 -20.72 16.45 3.28
N ALA A 244 -21.54 17.49 3.44
CA ALA A 244 -21.93 18.01 4.75
C ALA A 244 -22.66 16.94 5.60
N ARG A 245 -23.53 16.12 4.99
CA ARG A 245 -24.21 15.01 5.68
C ARG A 245 -23.24 13.92 6.09
N THR A 246 -22.26 13.62 5.23
CA THR A 246 -21.21 12.62 5.55
C THR A 246 -20.37 13.10 6.72
N GLU A 247 -19.91 14.35 6.70
CA GLU A 247 -19.17 14.96 7.82
C GLU A 247 -19.96 14.92 9.13
N ALA A 248 -21.24 15.29 9.10
CA ALA A 248 -22.12 15.28 10.28
C ALA A 248 -22.33 13.86 10.85
N LEU A 249 -22.23 12.81 10.05
CA LEU A 249 -22.34 11.43 10.50
C LEU A 249 -21.03 10.87 11.07
N VAL A 250 -19.89 11.40 10.64
CA VAL A 250 -18.57 10.96 11.12
C VAL A 250 -18.21 11.62 12.45
N ASN A 251 -18.60 12.89 12.65
CA ASN A 251 -18.36 13.69 13.86
C ASN A 251 -19.48 13.57 14.89
#